data_3cba522a84bac8691e98dd6b63ed55d9
#
_entry.id   3cba522a84bac8691e98dd6b63ed55d9
#
_cell.length_a   1.000
_cell.length_b   1.000
_cell.length_c   1.000
_cell.angle_alpha   90.00
_cell.angle_beta   90.00
_cell.angle_gamma   90.00
#
_symmetry.space_group_name_H-M   'P 1'
#
loop_
_entity.id
_entity.type
_entity.pdbx_description
1 polymer ?
#
loop_
_entity_poly.entity_id
_entity_poly.type
_entity_poly.pdbx_seq_one_letter_code
_entity_poly.pdbx_strand_id
1 'polypeptide(L)'
;MNKPSLYLPGLCLLLSACAGQPPAVDSGIAAPAAWQYAERETAQASNARWWTQFGSPQLNRLVEQARRDSFDVAAAMARVRQAQASAVIAGAPLLPEVKFNLTASRERLLRGSGNSDLNATASNNTVNSYDTNFTASYELDFWGGRAAARDSAVQTLRASEFDQATVELTLLGNVADRYAQTLAARQRQQIAALNLANARNVLDLVQTRYDAGSATALELAQQKSLVASQQRQLPLIEQLAEESQITLAALLGQPVQAVDLGNETFQALTWPTIGSGVPSQLLSRRPDLAQAEAQLAAASADVTVARAAMLPTLTLGATLGSGAYKANEILRSPFYTLTSGLIAPIFNNGRLSAERDKARARQDELLQSYRGAIINGFADVEKSLSNITRLDQQRHWQTEELQQAQTAFQIAQSRYQAGAADLLTVLETQRTLYAAQDLNVQLRLSRVQASIALYKALGGGWESNIR
;
A
#
# COMPACT_ATOMS: atom_id res chain seq x y z
N MET A 1 33.11 47.13 -52.21
CA MET A 1 34.01 46.76 -51.11
C MET A 1 33.45 47.36 -49.83
N ASN A 2 32.79 46.58 -49.00
CA ASN A 2 32.87 46.69 -47.55
C ASN A 2 31.87 45.62 -46.99
N LYS A 3 32.42 44.63 -46.32
CA LYS A 3 31.70 43.58 -45.60
C LYS A 3 31.21 44.15 -44.27
N PRO A 4 29.95 43.82 -43.80
CA PRO A 4 29.66 43.89 -42.39
C PRO A 4 29.87 42.50 -41.80
N SER A 5 30.80 42.44 -40.83
CA SER A 5 31.14 41.30 -40.01
C SER A 5 30.03 40.97 -39.01
N LEU A 6 29.72 39.66 -38.93
CA LEU A 6 28.90 38.97 -37.92
C LEU A 6 29.23 39.38 -36.48
N TYR A 7 28.20 39.80 -35.75
CA TYR A 7 28.14 39.71 -34.29
C TYR A 7 27.02 38.73 -33.89
N LEU A 8 27.31 37.42 -33.97
CA LEU A 8 26.37 36.37 -33.58
C LEU A 8 26.92 35.31 -32.60
N PRO A 9 27.95 35.59 -31.76
CA PRO A 9 28.29 34.60 -30.73
C PRO A 9 27.91 34.98 -29.29
N GLY A 10 27.25 36.14 -29.03
CA GLY A 10 27.00 36.63 -27.68
C GLY A 10 25.66 36.19 -27.05
N LEU A 11 24.70 35.64 -27.82
CA LEU A 11 23.35 35.37 -27.33
C LEU A 11 23.13 33.91 -26.84
N CYS A 12 24.08 33.02 -27.16
CA CYS A 12 23.94 31.59 -26.74
C CYS A 12 24.44 31.24 -25.32
N LEU A 13 25.13 32.16 -24.65
CA LEU A 13 25.77 31.91 -23.35
C LEU A 13 24.92 32.30 -22.12
N LEU A 14 23.74 32.89 -22.31
CA LEU A 14 22.85 33.27 -21.20
C LEU A 14 21.69 32.28 -20.95
N LEU A 15 21.56 31.21 -21.73
CA LEU A 15 20.45 30.23 -21.64
C LEU A 15 20.75 28.95 -20.83
N SER A 16 21.98 28.80 -20.32
CA SER A 16 22.35 27.55 -19.59
C SER A 16 22.23 27.62 -18.07
N ALA A 17 21.56 28.61 -17.49
CA ALA A 17 21.62 28.86 -16.05
C ALA A 17 20.38 28.50 -15.23
N CYS A 18 19.40 27.71 -15.72
CA CYS A 18 18.20 27.39 -14.95
C CYS A 18 17.73 25.94 -15.02
N ALA A 19 18.62 24.99 -15.28
CA ALA A 19 18.28 23.56 -15.07
C ALA A 19 18.75 23.09 -13.68
N GLY A 20 18.36 23.79 -12.63
CA GLY A 20 18.49 23.30 -11.27
C GLY A 20 17.42 22.25 -11.02
N GLN A 21 17.81 21.04 -10.56
CA GLN A 21 16.86 20.11 -9.97
C GLN A 21 16.04 20.87 -8.93
N PRO A 22 14.70 20.71 -8.91
CA PRO A 22 13.91 21.31 -7.85
C PRO A 22 14.45 20.80 -6.51
N PRO A 23 14.68 21.68 -5.51
CA PRO A 23 15.17 21.27 -4.21
C PRO A 23 14.21 20.24 -3.64
N ALA A 24 14.76 19.20 -3.00
CA ALA A 24 13.96 18.24 -2.25
C ALA A 24 13.04 19.04 -1.31
N VAL A 25 11.75 18.76 -1.36
CA VAL A 25 10.77 19.51 -0.56
C VAL A 25 11.00 19.16 0.90
N ASP A 26 11.52 20.09 1.68
CA ASP A 26 11.68 19.94 3.12
C ASP A 26 10.28 19.84 3.76
N SER A 27 10.03 18.74 4.47
CA SER A 27 8.79 18.58 5.22
C SER A 27 8.63 19.60 6.35
N GLY A 28 9.73 20.19 6.83
CA GLY A 28 9.77 21.07 7.99
C GLY A 28 9.47 20.35 9.33
N ILE A 29 9.45 19.00 9.34
CA ILE A 29 9.26 18.19 10.54
C ILE A 29 10.61 17.63 10.98
N ALA A 30 11.07 18.03 12.16
CA ALA A 30 12.26 17.47 12.78
C ALA A 30 11.94 16.09 13.37
N ALA A 31 12.75 15.08 13.06
CA ALA A 31 12.64 13.79 13.71
C ALA A 31 13.05 13.90 15.19
N PRO A 32 12.34 13.24 16.13
CA PRO A 32 12.75 13.17 17.53
C PRO A 32 14.17 12.58 17.65
N ALA A 33 14.92 12.98 18.68
CA ALA A 33 16.27 12.48 18.91
C ALA A 33 16.29 10.98 19.32
N ALA A 34 15.25 10.53 20.02
CA ALA A 34 15.09 9.15 20.48
C ALA A 34 13.60 8.81 20.61
N TRP A 35 13.29 7.52 20.64
CA TRP A 35 11.96 7.01 21.00
C TRP A 35 11.71 7.13 22.50
N GLN A 36 10.50 7.53 22.89
CA GLN A 36 10.13 7.69 24.32
C GLN A 36 9.98 6.35 25.03
N TYR A 37 9.49 5.33 24.33
CA TYR A 37 9.17 4.01 24.90
C TYR A 37 10.15 2.91 24.48
N ALA A 38 11.28 3.26 23.84
CA ALA A 38 12.32 2.26 23.53
C ALA A 38 13.09 1.87 24.80
N GLU A 39 13.29 0.57 24.98
CA GLU A 39 14.31 0.07 25.88
C GLU A 39 15.70 0.39 25.31
N ARG A 40 16.65 0.76 26.18
CA ARG A 40 17.98 1.29 25.79
C ARG A 40 18.89 0.27 25.07
N GLU A 41 18.42 -0.88 24.67
CA GLU A 41 19.25 -1.88 24.03
C GLU A 41 19.48 -1.58 22.54
N THR A 42 20.75 -1.71 22.17
CA THR A 42 21.26 -1.55 20.80
C THR A 42 20.62 -2.58 19.87
N ALA A 43 19.78 -2.10 19.04
CA ALA A 43 18.95 -2.90 18.20
C ALA A 43 19.64 -3.39 16.95
N GLN A 44 19.49 -4.65 16.67
CA GLN A 44 19.76 -5.24 15.38
C GLN A 44 18.80 -4.63 14.35
N ALA A 45 19.32 -4.16 13.20
CA ALA A 45 18.51 -3.62 12.13
C ALA A 45 17.38 -4.58 11.73
N SER A 46 16.21 -4.06 11.41
CA SER A 46 15.10 -4.87 10.90
C SER A 46 15.57 -5.67 9.67
N ASN A 47 15.41 -6.99 9.72
CA ASN A 47 15.77 -7.88 8.62
C ASN A 47 14.62 -7.90 7.59
N ALA A 48 14.94 -7.91 6.30
CA ALA A 48 13.97 -8.03 5.22
C ALA A 48 13.07 -9.29 5.32
N ARG A 49 13.53 -10.33 6.02
CA ARG A 49 12.76 -11.54 6.33
C ARG A 49 12.38 -11.62 7.81
N TRP A 50 11.86 -10.55 8.36
CA TRP A 50 11.54 -10.42 9.79
C TRP A 50 10.62 -11.55 10.32
N TRP A 51 9.75 -12.11 9.50
CA TRP A 51 8.83 -13.19 9.89
C TRP A 51 9.55 -14.49 10.27
N THR A 52 10.78 -14.71 9.81
CA THR A 52 11.57 -15.90 10.17
C THR A 52 11.96 -15.92 11.64
N GLN A 53 11.98 -14.76 12.29
CA GLN A 53 12.35 -14.63 13.70
C GLN A 53 11.25 -15.11 14.66
N PHE A 54 10.02 -15.38 14.14
CA PHE A 54 8.96 -16.00 14.94
C PHE A 54 9.12 -17.51 15.13
N GLY A 55 10.15 -18.12 14.57
CA GLY A 55 10.52 -19.51 14.82
C GLY A 55 9.59 -20.55 14.18
N SER A 56 8.71 -20.16 13.23
CA SER A 56 7.73 -21.03 12.59
C SER A 56 8.09 -21.31 11.12
N PRO A 57 8.52 -22.53 10.78
CA PRO A 57 8.70 -22.95 9.40
C PRO A 57 7.40 -22.87 8.57
N GLN A 58 6.25 -23.12 9.20
CA GLN A 58 4.95 -23.01 8.54
C GLN A 58 4.62 -21.56 8.20
N LEU A 59 4.81 -20.62 9.13
CA LEU A 59 4.66 -19.20 8.85
C LEU A 59 5.54 -18.77 7.68
N ASN A 60 6.80 -19.24 7.65
CA ASN A 60 7.71 -18.90 6.56
C ASN A 60 7.16 -19.34 5.20
N ARG A 61 6.62 -20.57 5.12
CA ARG A 61 6.01 -21.10 3.88
C ARG A 61 4.80 -20.28 3.45
N LEU A 62 3.89 -19.96 4.39
CA LEU A 62 2.67 -19.20 4.10
C LEU A 62 2.99 -17.78 3.64
N VAL A 63 3.97 -17.12 4.25
CA VAL A 63 4.42 -15.78 3.87
C VAL A 63 5.03 -15.78 2.46
N GLU A 64 5.91 -16.72 2.15
CA GLU A 64 6.50 -16.85 0.79
C GLU A 64 5.44 -17.23 -0.25
N GLN A 65 4.43 -18.01 0.12
CA GLN A 65 3.30 -18.32 -0.74
C GLN A 65 2.46 -17.07 -1.01
N ALA A 66 2.06 -16.33 0.02
CA ALA A 66 1.30 -15.09 -0.13
C ALA A 66 2.03 -14.07 -1.01
N ARG A 67 3.33 -13.91 -0.82
CA ARG A 67 4.18 -13.04 -1.61
C ARG A 67 4.15 -13.36 -3.10
N ARG A 68 4.10 -14.66 -3.45
CA ARG A 68 4.11 -15.13 -4.84
C ARG A 68 2.72 -15.10 -5.46
N ASP A 69 1.69 -15.49 -4.70
CA ASP A 69 0.38 -15.89 -5.24
C ASP A 69 -0.72 -14.84 -4.95
N SER A 70 -0.43 -13.76 -4.19
CA SER A 70 -1.42 -12.74 -3.85
C SER A 70 -1.87 -11.92 -5.06
N PHE A 71 -3.20 -11.82 -5.22
CA PHE A 71 -3.81 -10.98 -6.24
C PHE A 71 -3.61 -9.47 -5.98
N ASP A 72 -3.49 -9.05 -4.72
CA ASP A 72 -3.25 -7.65 -4.37
C ASP A 72 -1.85 -7.20 -4.80
N VAL A 73 -0.83 -8.04 -4.57
CA VAL A 73 0.54 -7.79 -5.03
C VAL A 73 0.59 -7.81 -6.57
N ALA A 74 -0.07 -8.77 -7.21
CA ALA A 74 -0.14 -8.84 -8.68
C ALA A 74 -0.83 -7.59 -9.28
N ALA A 75 -1.89 -7.10 -8.65
CA ALA A 75 -2.56 -5.86 -9.04
C ALA A 75 -1.65 -4.63 -8.84
N ALA A 76 -0.89 -4.55 -7.74
CA ALA A 76 0.08 -3.49 -7.50
C ALA A 76 1.19 -3.50 -8.58
N MET A 77 1.73 -4.68 -8.92
CA MET A 77 2.69 -4.83 -10.03
C MET A 77 2.12 -4.39 -11.38
N ALA A 78 0.82 -4.61 -11.62
CA ALA A 78 0.15 -4.14 -12.83
C ALA A 78 0.05 -2.60 -12.85
N ARG A 79 -0.22 -1.96 -11.70
CA ARG A 79 -0.19 -0.48 -11.57
C ARG A 79 1.20 0.09 -11.85
N VAL A 80 2.27 -0.55 -11.40
CA VAL A 80 3.64 -0.14 -11.74
C VAL A 80 3.86 -0.17 -13.26
N ARG A 81 3.45 -1.25 -13.93
CA ARG A 81 3.55 -1.33 -15.41
C ARG A 81 2.72 -0.25 -16.13
N GLN A 82 1.54 0.09 -15.61
CA GLN A 82 0.73 1.20 -16.14
C GLN A 82 1.45 2.54 -15.96
N ALA A 83 2.00 2.81 -14.77
CA ALA A 83 2.75 4.03 -14.51
C ALA A 83 4.02 4.11 -15.37
N GLN A 84 4.72 2.99 -15.60
CA GLN A 84 5.87 2.93 -16.50
C GLN A 84 5.49 3.29 -17.94
N ALA A 85 4.39 2.73 -18.45
CA ALA A 85 3.88 3.08 -19.77
C ALA A 85 3.47 4.57 -19.84
N SER A 86 2.86 5.11 -18.76
CA SER A 86 2.49 6.51 -18.68
C SER A 86 3.72 7.44 -18.70
N ALA A 87 4.82 7.06 -18.05
CA ALA A 87 6.07 7.80 -18.10
C ALA A 87 6.67 7.83 -19.51
N VAL A 88 6.59 6.72 -20.26
CA VAL A 88 7.01 6.69 -21.67
C VAL A 88 6.12 7.61 -22.52
N ILE A 89 4.80 7.55 -22.34
CA ILE A 89 3.84 8.41 -23.05
C ILE A 89 4.12 9.89 -22.76
N ALA A 90 4.34 10.25 -21.49
CA ALA A 90 4.64 11.64 -21.10
C ALA A 90 6.00 12.13 -21.66
N GLY A 91 6.94 11.24 -21.86
CA GLY A 91 8.26 11.57 -22.47
C GLY A 91 8.23 11.66 -23.99
N ALA A 92 7.26 11.05 -24.65
CA ALA A 92 7.19 11.02 -26.12
C ALA A 92 7.18 12.44 -26.77
N PRO A 93 6.48 13.47 -26.23
CA PRO A 93 6.47 14.81 -26.81
C PRO A 93 7.80 15.56 -26.74
N LEU A 94 8.82 15.02 -26.04
CA LEU A 94 10.19 15.56 -26.03
C LEU A 94 10.95 15.25 -27.34
N LEU A 95 10.40 14.43 -28.19
CA LEU A 95 10.97 14.06 -29.50
C LEU A 95 9.96 14.44 -30.60
N PRO A 96 10.44 14.67 -31.85
CA PRO A 96 9.57 14.91 -32.98
C PRO A 96 8.63 13.73 -33.25
N GLU A 97 7.35 14.03 -33.48
CA GLU A 97 6.39 13.05 -33.96
C GLU A 97 6.41 13.02 -35.49
N VAL A 98 6.51 11.84 -36.09
CA VAL A 98 6.43 11.65 -37.54
C VAL A 98 5.20 10.85 -37.91
N LYS A 99 4.37 11.40 -38.80
CA LYS A 99 3.15 10.76 -39.31
C LYS A 99 3.26 10.56 -40.81
N PHE A 100 2.76 9.45 -41.31
CA PHE A 100 2.49 9.21 -42.72
C PHE A 100 1.01 9.39 -42.98
N ASN A 101 0.67 10.20 -44.00
CA ASN A 101 -0.70 10.42 -44.42
C ASN A 101 -0.83 10.04 -45.90
N LEU A 102 -1.90 9.34 -46.24
CA LEU A 102 -2.36 9.09 -47.59
C LEU A 102 -3.83 9.49 -47.66
N THR A 103 -4.14 10.51 -48.44
CA THR A 103 -5.48 11.05 -48.60
C THR A 103 -5.93 10.96 -50.02
N ALA A 104 -7.12 10.43 -50.24
CA ALA A 104 -7.82 10.51 -51.52
C ALA A 104 -9.15 11.18 -51.30
N SER A 105 -9.38 12.29 -51.97
CA SER A 105 -10.63 13.01 -51.89
C SER A 105 -11.27 13.19 -53.26
N ARG A 106 -12.58 13.19 -53.28
CA ARG A 106 -13.38 13.56 -54.44
C ARG A 106 -14.42 14.57 -54.01
N GLU A 107 -14.29 15.80 -54.46
CA GLU A 107 -15.17 16.86 -54.16
C GLU A 107 -16.02 17.23 -55.40
N ARG A 108 -17.34 17.35 -55.28
CA ARG A 108 -18.22 17.75 -56.35
C ARG A 108 -19.10 18.90 -55.90
N LEU A 109 -19.07 20.00 -56.67
CA LEU A 109 -19.95 21.12 -56.45
C LEU A 109 -21.35 20.74 -56.91
N LEU A 110 -22.33 20.77 -56.03
CA LEU A 110 -23.72 20.43 -56.32
C LEU A 110 -24.51 21.66 -56.83
N ARG A 111 -24.16 22.86 -56.37
CA ARG A 111 -24.83 24.12 -56.79
C ARG A 111 -23.95 25.33 -56.43
N GLY A 112 -23.98 26.38 -57.21
CA GLY A 112 -23.26 27.65 -56.97
C GLY A 112 -21.88 27.69 -57.62
N SER A 113 -21.06 28.72 -57.30
CA SER A 113 -19.77 29.00 -57.93
C SER A 113 -18.56 28.42 -57.19
N GLY A 114 -18.75 27.80 -55.99
CA GLY A 114 -17.68 27.16 -55.21
C GLY A 114 -16.56 28.10 -54.72
N ASN A 115 -15.56 27.48 -54.05
CA ASN A 115 -14.29 28.10 -53.67
C ASN A 115 -13.27 28.00 -54.80
N SER A 116 -12.11 28.65 -54.66
CA SER A 116 -11.11 28.85 -55.69
C SER A 116 -10.68 27.58 -56.44
N ASP A 117 -10.56 26.44 -55.74
CA ASP A 117 -10.09 25.18 -56.34
C ASP A 117 -11.16 24.49 -57.18
N LEU A 118 -12.45 24.66 -56.86
CA LEU A 118 -13.60 24.19 -57.63
C LEU A 118 -13.98 25.16 -58.76
N ASN A 119 -13.50 26.38 -58.68
CA ASN A 119 -13.79 27.43 -59.67
C ASN A 119 -12.73 27.49 -60.80
N ALA A 120 -11.57 26.87 -60.63
CA ALA A 120 -10.47 27.02 -61.55
C ALA A 120 -10.65 26.33 -62.92
N THR A 121 -11.68 25.51 -63.09
CA THR A 121 -11.99 24.86 -64.35
C THR A 121 -13.48 24.90 -64.58
N ALA A 122 -13.91 25.86 -65.37
CA ALA A 122 -15.34 26.11 -65.73
C ALA A 122 -16.04 24.91 -66.43
N SER A 123 -15.41 23.77 -66.61
CA SER A 123 -15.98 22.61 -67.27
C SER A 123 -16.18 21.37 -66.37
N ASN A 124 -15.66 21.33 -65.14
CA ASN A 124 -15.76 20.16 -64.27
C ASN A 124 -16.12 20.55 -62.85
N ASN A 125 -17.37 20.27 -62.44
CA ASN A 125 -17.84 20.44 -61.08
C ASN A 125 -17.30 19.40 -60.09
N THR A 126 -16.27 18.62 -60.48
CA THR A 126 -15.68 17.56 -59.67
C THR A 126 -14.18 17.65 -59.67
N VAL A 127 -13.57 17.71 -58.50
CA VAL A 127 -12.10 17.68 -58.28
C VAL A 127 -11.77 16.41 -57.53
N ASN A 128 -10.84 15.65 -58.02
CA ASN A 128 -10.20 14.55 -57.28
C ASN A 128 -8.86 15.04 -56.80
N SER A 129 -8.44 14.68 -55.57
CA SER A 129 -7.11 14.96 -55.04
C SER A 129 -6.59 13.69 -54.40
N TYR A 130 -5.33 13.39 -54.66
CA TYR A 130 -4.57 12.25 -54.14
C TYR A 130 -3.29 12.82 -53.57
N ASP A 131 -3.16 12.78 -52.25
CA ASP A 131 -2.03 13.36 -51.51
C ASP A 131 -1.36 12.29 -50.64
N THR A 132 -0.05 12.25 -50.67
CA THR A 132 0.75 11.41 -49.78
C THR A 132 1.85 12.27 -49.15
N ASN A 133 2.00 12.19 -47.82
CA ASN A 133 3.04 12.96 -47.15
C ASN A 133 3.50 12.32 -45.84
N PHE A 134 4.76 12.60 -45.51
CA PHE A 134 5.33 12.46 -44.17
C PHE A 134 5.33 13.83 -43.52
N THR A 135 4.74 13.93 -42.34
CA THR A 135 4.73 15.16 -41.54
C THR A 135 5.47 14.92 -40.24
N ALA A 136 6.50 15.71 -39.98
CA ALA A 136 7.19 15.77 -38.70
C ALA A 136 6.75 17.02 -37.95
N SER A 137 6.41 16.89 -36.66
CA SER A 137 6.04 18.02 -35.79
C SER A 137 6.82 17.93 -34.49
N TYR A 138 7.36 19.06 -34.04
CA TYR A 138 8.12 19.16 -32.81
C TYR A 138 7.86 20.49 -32.10
N GLU A 139 7.43 20.42 -30.83
CA GLU A 139 7.29 21.59 -29.95
C GLU A 139 8.57 21.74 -29.13
N LEU A 140 9.24 22.85 -29.27
CA LEU A 140 10.47 23.17 -28.53
C LEU A 140 10.12 23.49 -27.07
N ASP A 141 10.68 22.71 -26.14
CA ASP A 141 10.42 22.85 -24.69
C ASP A 141 11.31 23.91 -24.02
N PHE A 142 11.20 25.19 -24.46
CA PHE A 142 11.97 26.30 -23.89
C PHE A 142 11.72 26.55 -22.41
N TRP A 143 10.49 26.23 -21.96
CA TRP A 143 10.05 26.54 -20.60
C TRP A 143 10.09 25.33 -19.68
N GLY A 144 10.53 24.20 -20.18
CA GLY A 144 10.61 22.95 -19.43
C GLY A 144 9.26 22.31 -19.10
N GLY A 145 8.20 22.70 -19.78
CA GLY A 145 6.84 22.18 -19.53
C GLY A 145 6.70 20.70 -19.90
N ARG A 146 7.28 20.30 -21.05
CA ARG A 146 7.28 18.89 -21.51
C ARG A 146 8.21 18.03 -20.65
N ALA A 147 9.39 18.55 -20.33
CA ALA A 147 10.31 17.88 -19.42
C ALA A 147 9.68 17.69 -18.03
N ALA A 148 9.02 18.72 -17.48
CA ALA A 148 8.33 18.64 -16.20
C ALA A 148 7.16 17.64 -16.23
N ALA A 149 6.40 17.54 -17.33
CA ALA A 149 5.34 16.54 -17.49
C ALA A 149 5.88 15.11 -17.45
N ARG A 150 7.02 14.86 -18.13
CA ARG A 150 7.74 13.59 -18.02
C ARG A 150 8.22 13.33 -16.60
N ASP A 151 8.81 14.34 -15.95
CA ASP A 151 9.33 14.19 -14.58
C ASP A 151 8.20 13.92 -13.59
N SER A 152 7.03 14.55 -13.72
CA SER A 152 5.83 14.24 -12.94
C SER A 152 5.42 12.78 -13.11
N ALA A 153 5.37 12.28 -14.35
CA ALA A 153 5.05 10.90 -14.64
C ALA A 153 6.09 9.90 -14.09
N VAL A 154 7.38 10.25 -14.12
CA VAL A 154 8.46 9.44 -13.51
C VAL A 154 8.33 9.39 -11.99
N GLN A 155 8.00 10.51 -11.32
CA GLN A 155 7.74 10.50 -9.88
C GLN A 155 6.48 9.72 -9.53
N THR A 156 5.46 9.76 -10.37
CA THR A 156 4.26 8.92 -10.24
C THR A 156 4.58 7.43 -10.40
N LEU A 157 5.48 7.07 -11.29
CA LEU A 157 6.00 5.69 -11.40
C LEU A 157 6.70 5.28 -10.08
N ARG A 158 7.60 6.10 -9.54
CA ARG A 158 8.25 5.84 -8.25
C ARG A 158 7.24 5.68 -7.12
N ALA A 159 6.23 6.56 -7.07
CA ALA A 159 5.15 6.43 -6.10
C ALA A 159 4.42 5.08 -6.21
N SER A 160 4.20 4.57 -7.43
CA SER A 160 3.58 3.26 -7.67
C SER A 160 4.48 2.10 -7.24
N GLU A 161 5.80 2.21 -7.39
CA GLU A 161 6.77 1.22 -6.90
C GLU A 161 6.78 1.16 -5.36
N PHE A 162 6.72 2.32 -4.70
CA PHE A 162 6.60 2.39 -3.24
C PHE A 162 5.24 1.90 -2.73
N ASP A 163 4.14 2.17 -3.47
CA ASP A 163 2.83 1.58 -3.21
C ASP A 163 2.88 0.05 -3.24
N GLN A 164 3.52 -0.52 -4.25
CA GLN A 164 3.71 -1.97 -4.34
C GLN A 164 4.45 -2.53 -3.10
N ALA A 165 5.52 -1.87 -2.66
CA ALA A 165 6.26 -2.28 -1.46
C ALA A 165 5.39 -2.17 -0.20
N THR A 166 4.55 -1.14 -0.09
CA THR A 166 3.60 -0.94 1.02
C THR A 166 2.53 -2.03 1.04
N VAL A 167 1.98 -2.38 -0.13
CA VAL A 167 1.01 -3.49 -0.28
C VAL A 167 1.65 -4.81 0.14
N GLU A 168 2.86 -5.10 -0.33
CA GLU A 168 3.60 -6.31 0.04
C GLU A 168 3.84 -6.37 1.55
N LEU A 169 4.41 -5.33 2.17
CA LEU A 169 4.65 -5.27 3.62
C LEU A 169 3.37 -5.49 4.42
N THR A 170 2.27 -4.87 3.98
CA THR A 170 0.96 -5.00 4.63
C THR A 170 0.44 -6.42 4.52
N LEU A 171 0.53 -7.04 3.36
CA LEU A 171 0.15 -8.44 3.14
C LEU A 171 0.92 -9.38 4.07
N LEU A 172 2.26 -9.29 4.10
CA LEU A 172 3.10 -10.14 4.92
C LEU A 172 2.76 -10.02 6.41
N GLY A 173 2.54 -8.78 6.88
CA GLY A 173 2.09 -8.54 8.25
C GLY A 173 0.71 -9.14 8.54
N ASN A 174 -0.23 -9.00 7.62
CA ASN A 174 -1.58 -9.56 7.78
C ASN A 174 -1.57 -11.10 7.76
N VAL A 175 -0.74 -11.73 6.91
CA VAL A 175 -0.58 -13.21 6.91
C VAL A 175 -0.03 -13.69 8.24
N ALA A 176 1.02 -13.05 8.78
CA ALA A 176 1.61 -13.41 10.06
C ALA A 176 0.61 -13.22 11.21
N ASP A 177 -0.15 -12.13 11.21
CA ASP A 177 -1.18 -11.83 12.20
C ASP A 177 -2.31 -12.88 12.17
N ARG A 178 -2.87 -13.16 10.99
CA ARG A 178 -3.95 -14.15 10.84
C ARG A 178 -3.51 -15.58 11.16
N TYR A 179 -2.27 -15.94 10.80
CA TYR A 179 -1.71 -17.22 11.20
C TYR A 179 -1.61 -17.34 12.73
N ALA A 180 -1.09 -16.33 13.41
CA ALA A 180 -1.01 -16.31 14.88
C ALA A 180 -2.39 -16.38 15.53
N GLN A 181 -3.39 -15.66 14.99
CA GLN A 181 -4.79 -15.72 15.46
C GLN A 181 -5.36 -17.12 15.30
N THR A 182 -5.14 -17.78 14.16
CA THR A 182 -5.63 -19.13 13.91
C THR A 182 -5.04 -20.13 14.90
N LEU A 183 -3.72 -20.07 15.17
CA LEU A 183 -3.09 -20.93 16.15
C LEU A 183 -3.57 -20.66 17.58
N ALA A 184 -3.74 -19.39 17.95
CA ALA A 184 -4.27 -18.99 19.25
C ALA A 184 -5.72 -19.48 19.43
N ALA A 185 -6.57 -19.37 18.42
CA ALA A 185 -7.93 -19.86 18.45
C ALA A 185 -7.99 -21.39 18.59
N ARG A 186 -7.14 -22.13 17.88
CA ARG A 186 -7.00 -23.59 18.06
C ARG A 186 -6.58 -23.97 19.49
N GLN A 187 -5.65 -23.24 20.10
CA GLN A 187 -5.26 -23.47 21.48
C GLN A 187 -6.40 -23.16 22.45
N ARG A 188 -7.14 -22.06 22.24
CA ARG A 188 -8.34 -21.74 23.04
C ARG A 188 -9.41 -22.80 22.91
N GLN A 189 -9.63 -23.37 21.73
CA GLN A 189 -10.55 -24.49 21.51
C GLN A 189 -10.14 -25.72 22.33
N GLN A 190 -8.85 -26.07 22.33
CA GLN A 190 -8.33 -27.18 23.15
C GLN A 190 -8.57 -26.94 24.66
N ILE A 191 -8.28 -25.72 25.14
CA ILE A 191 -8.53 -25.32 26.53
C ILE A 191 -10.02 -25.38 26.85
N ALA A 192 -10.91 -24.88 26.00
CA ALA A 192 -12.34 -24.91 26.20
C ALA A 192 -12.89 -26.33 26.25
N ALA A 193 -12.42 -27.24 25.40
CA ALA A 193 -12.78 -28.66 25.43
C ALA A 193 -12.33 -29.32 26.73
N LEU A 194 -11.11 -29.06 27.24
CA LEU A 194 -10.64 -29.54 28.52
C LEU A 194 -11.47 -28.97 29.67
N ASN A 195 -11.80 -27.69 29.63
CA ASN A 195 -12.64 -27.04 30.65
C ASN A 195 -14.06 -27.61 30.69
N LEU A 196 -14.66 -27.91 29.52
CA LEU A 196 -15.93 -28.60 29.43
C LEU A 196 -15.85 -30.01 30.03
N ALA A 197 -14.78 -30.77 29.74
CA ALA A 197 -14.57 -32.09 30.32
C ALA A 197 -14.45 -32.02 31.85
N ASN A 198 -13.66 -31.08 32.37
CA ASN A 198 -13.53 -30.85 33.81
C ASN A 198 -14.85 -30.43 34.48
N ALA A 199 -15.65 -29.57 33.83
CA ALA A 199 -16.95 -29.16 34.33
C ALA A 199 -17.95 -30.34 34.39
N ARG A 200 -17.90 -31.27 33.43
CA ARG A 200 -18.71 -32.52 33.44
C ARG A 200 -18.27 -33.44 34.55
N ASN A 201 -16.99 -33.66 34.77
CA ASN A 201 -16.49 -34.49 35.86
C ASN A 201 -16.96 -33.99 37.24
N VAL A 202 -16.98 -32.65 37.45
CA VAL A 202 -17.54 -32.07 38.67
C VAL A 202 -19.08 -32.26 38.72
N LEU A 203 -19.77 -32.14 37.58
CA LEU A 203 -21.21 -32.39 37.51
C LEU A 203 -21.55 -33.81 37.90
N ASP A 204 -20.81 -34.80 37.42
CA ASP A 204 -21.03 -36.23 37.77
C ASP A 204 -20.84 -36.46 39.28
N LEU A 205 -19.84 -35.82 39.89
CA LEU A 205 -19.66 -35.89 41.34
C LEU A 205 -20.84 -35.25 42.10
N VAL A 206 -21.29 -34.05 41.68
CA VAL A 206 -22.44 -33.36 42.29
C VAL A 206 -23.70 -34.14 42.11
N GLN A 207 -23.96 -34.75 40.94
CA GLN A 207 -25.10 -35.60 40.66
C GLN A 207 -25.12 -36.84 41.61
N THR A 208 -23.99 -37.55 41.73
CA THR A 208 -23.84 -38.68 42.64
C THR A 208 -24.18 -38.32 44.10
N ARG A 209 -23.70 -37.14 44.56
CA ARG A 209 -24.01 -36.64 45.90
C ARG A 209 -25.47 -36.24 46.06
N TYR A 210 -26.09 -35.66 45.08
CA TYR A 210 -27.50 -35.32 45.07
C TYR A 210 -28.39 -36.59 45.17
N ASP A 211 -28.06 -37.59 44.38
CA ASP A 211 -28.78 -38.88 44.38
C ASP A 211 -28.62 -39.62 45.73
N ALA A 212 -27.50 -39.41 46.41
CA ALA A 212 -27.22 -39.89 47.76
C ALA A 212 -27.81 -39.02 48.90
N GLY A 213 -28.51 -37.91 48.54
CA GLY A 213 -29.08 -36.95 49.50
C GLY A 213 -28.08 -36.06 50.24
N SER A 214 -26.80 -36.01 49.79
CA SER A 214 -25.71 -35.23 50.38
C SER A 214 -25.35 -33.96 49.63
N ALA A 215 -26.07 -33.65 48.54
CA ALA A 215 -26.03 -32.37 47.84
C ALA A 215 -27.46 -31.82 47.63
N THR A 216 -27.57 -30.51 47.42
CA THR A 216 -28.86 -29.83 47.23
C THR A 216 -29.21 -29.70 45.73
N ALA A 217 -30.51 -29.51 45.45
CA ALA A 217 -30.96 -29.18 44.08
C ALA A 217 -30.36 -27.87 43.55
N LEU A 218 -30.03 -26.92 44.43
CA LEU A 218 -29.35 -25.67 44.09
C LEU A 218 -27.97 -25.96 43.55
N GLU A 219 -27.16 -26.76 44.25
CA GLU A 219 -25.80 -27.14 43.84
C GLU A 219 -25.79 -27.82 42.47
N LEU A 220 -26.74 -28.78 42.27
CA LEU A 220 -26.88 -29.45 40.99
C LEU A 220 -27.24 -28.48 39.83
N ALA A 221 -28.18 -27.57 40.10
CA ALA A 221 -28.58 -26.56 39.11
C ALA A 221 -27.44 -25.61 38.77
N GLN A 222 -26.65 -25.17 39.76
CA GLN A 222 -25.47 -24.30 39.56
C GLN A 222 -24.42 -24.99 38.69
N GLN A 223 -24.10 -26.25 38.95
CA GLN A 223 -23.10 -26.98 38.15
C GLN A 223 -23.62 -27.29 36.74
N LYS A 224 -24.89 -27.61 36.55
CA LYS A 224 -25.51 -27.75 35.21
C LYS A 224 -25.45 -26.47 34.43
N SER A 225 -25.69 -25.34 35.09
CA SER A 225 -25.56 -24.01 34.46
C SER A 225 -24.11 -23.72 33.99
N LEU A 226 -23.09 -24.08 34.79
CA LEU A 226 -21.70 -23.94 34.39
C LEU A 226 -21.35 -24.82 33.17
N VAL A 227 -21.77 -26.09 33.19
CA VAL A 227 -21.57 -27.00 32.02
C VAL A 227 -22.22 -26.43 30.77
N ALA A 228 -23.47 -25.96 30.85
CA ALA A 228 -24.14 -25.32 29.71
C ALA A 228 -23.41 -24.07 29.20
N SER A 229 -22.86 -23.27 30.13
CA SER A 229 -22.00 -22.11 29.76
C SER A 229 -20.75 -22.52 28.99
N GLN A 230 -20.04 -23.58 29.44
CA GLN A 230 -18.88 -24.10 28.72
C GLN A 230 -19.25 -24.74 27.38
N GLN A 231 -20.38 -25.43 27.28
CA GLN A 231 -20.87 -25.94 25.99
C GLN A 231 -21.18 -24.84 24.98
N ARG A 232 -21.75 -23.72 25.44
CA ARG A 232 -22.01 -22.54 24.60
C ARG A 232 -20.71 -21.83 24.15
N GLN A 233 -19.66 -21.86 24.98
CA GLN A 233 -18.39 -21.22 24.69
C GLN A 233 -17.64 -21.91 23.52
N LEU A 234 -17.74 -23.23 23.41
CA LEU A 234 -17.00 -24.03 22.44
C LEU A 234 -17.29 -23.62 20.98
N PRO A 235 -18.56 -23.64 20.50
CA PRO A 235 -18.85 -23.24 19.14
C PRO A 235 -18.49 -21.77 18.82
N LEU A 236 -18.50 -20.87 19.81
CA LEU A 236 -18.01 -19.49 19.61
C LEU A 236 -16.52 -19.46 19.27
N ILE A 237 -15.71 -20.26 19.98
CA ILE A 237 -14.26 -20.34 19.74
C ILE A 237 -13.97 -21.06 18.42
N GLU A 238 -14.74 -22.08 18.08
CA GLU A 238 -14.67 -22.79 16.79
C GLU A 238 -14.92 -21.82 15.62
N GLN A 239 -15.97 -21.01 15.70
CA GLN A 239 -16.27 -19.98 14.72
C GLN A 239 -15.09 -19.01 14.54
N LEU A 240 -14.49 -18.51 15.62
CA LEU A 240 -13.34 -17.61 15.55
C LEU A 240 -12.11 -18.27 14.88
N ALA A 241 -11.89 -19.56 15.11
CA ALA A 241 -10.83 -20.33 14.47
C ALA A 241 -11.08 -20.46 12.96
N GLU A 242 -12.30 -20.81 12.58
CA GLU A 242 -12.72 -20.95 11.18
C GLU A 242 -12.64 -19.62 10.44
N GLU A 243 -13.15 -18.53 10.99
CA GLU A 243 -13.09 -17.18 10.40
C GLU A 243 -11.64 -16.72 10.19
N SER A 244 -10.76 -16.99 11.15
CA SER A 244 -9.34 -16.67 11.03
C SER A 244 -8.68 -17.47 9.91
N GLN A 245 -9.01 -18.75 9.78
CA GLN A 245 -8.49 -19.61 8.72
C GLN A 245 -9.02 -19.23 7.34
N ILE A 246 -10.31 -18.88 7.22
CA ILE A 246 -10.91 -18.41 5.97
C ILE A 246 -10.25 -17.10 5.52
N THR A 247 -10.05 -16.18 6.47
CA THR A 247 -9.37 -14.90 6.16
C THR A 247 -7.92 -15.13 5.73
N LEU A 248 -7.21 -16.05 6.40
CA LEU A 248 -5.85 -16.41 6.00
C LEU A 248 -5.81 -16.99 4.59
N ALA A 249 -6.74 -17.89 4.24
CA ALA A 249 -6.87 -18.46 2.91
C ALA A 249 -7.05 -17.39 1.82
N ALA A 250 -7.89 -16.38 2.08
CA ALA A 250 -8.11 -15.26 1.18
C ALA A 250 -6.82 -14.45 0.96
N LEU A 251 -6.02 -14.21 2.02
CA LEU A 251 -4.73 -13.53 1.90
C LEU A 251 -3.69 -14.34 1.10
N LEU A 252 -3.81 -15.68 1.11
CA LEU A 252 -2.97 -16.58 0.32
C LEU A 252 -3.45 -16.72 -1.14
N GLY A 253 -4.55 -16.07 -1.52
CA GLY A 253 -5.12 -16.14 -2.86
C GLY A 253 -5.75 -17.49 -3.21
N GLN A 254 -6.20 -18.29 -2.20
CA GLN A 254 -6.74 -19.64 -2.42
C GLN A 254 -7.96 -19.93 -1.57
N PRO A 255 -8.82 -20.90 -1.96
CA PRO A 255 -9.95 -21.34 -1.14
C PRO A 255 -9.45 -22.05 0.13
N VAL A 256 -10.23 -21.93 1.21
CA VAL A 256 -9.87 -22.45 2.55
C VAL A 256 -9.56 -23.96 2.55
N GLN A 257 -10.17 -24.74 1.66
CA GLN A 257 -9.95 -26.17 1.52
C GLN A 257 -8.54 -26.52 1.02
N ALA A 258 -7.85 -25.58 0.39
CA ALA A 258 -6.49 -25.76 -0.12
C ALA A 258 -5.41 -25.36 0.90
N VAL A 259 -5.80 -24.74 2.04
CA VAL A 259 -4.85 -24.26 3.04
C VAL A 259 -4.45 -25.38 4.00
N ASP A 260 -3.19 -25.78 3.94
CA ASP A 260 -2.60 -26.65 4.96
C ASP A 260 -1.85 -25.79 6.01
N LEU A 261 -2.35 -25.80 7.24
CA LEU A 261 -1.77 -25.11 8.38
C LEU A 261 -0.78 -25.96 9.18
N GLY A 262 -0.63 -27.24 8.81
CA GLY A 262 0.20 -28.16 9.57
C GLY A 262 -0.25 -28.35 11.03
N ASN A 263 0.65 -28.89 11.85
CA ASN A 263 0.37 -29.23 13.25
C ASN A 263 1.15 -28.35 14.25
N GLU A 264 1.67 -27.17 13.82
CA GLU A 264 2.36 -26.27 14.73
C GLU A 264 1.41 -25.78 15.83
N THR A 265 1.93 -25.72 17.05
CA THR A 265 1.18 -25.21 18.21
C THR A 265 1.45 -23.70 18.35
N PHE A 266 0.49 -23.00 18.95
CA PHE A 266 0.66 -21.57 19.23
C PHE A 266 1.86 -21.29 20.18
N GLN A 267 2.18 -22.24 21.04
CA GLN A 267 3.31 -22.15 21.97
C GLN A 267 4.67 -22.20 21.27
N ALA A 268 4.76 -22.80 20.08
CA ALA A 268 5.98 -22.83 19.29
C ALA A 268 6.37 -21.46 18.71
N LEU A 269 5.37 -20.55 18.51
CA LEU A 269 5.68 -19.20 18.06
C LEU A 269 6.46 -18.43 19.14
N THR A 270 7.62 -17.95 18.75
CA THR A 270 8.45 -17.03 19.54
C THR A 270 8.21 -15.58 19.09
N TRP A 271 8.61 -14.61 19.90
CA TRP A 271 8.67 -13.22 19.50
C TRP A 271 10.09 -12.73 19.70
N PRO A 272 10.67 -12.10 18.67
CA PRO A 272 12.03 -11.59 18.75
C PRO A 272 12.10 -10.30 19.56
N THR A 273 13.29 -9.99 20.07
CA THR A 273 13.62 -8.64 20.51
C THR A 273 13.89 -7.79 19.28
N ILE A 274 13.05 -6.77 19.07
CA ILE A 274 13.09 -5.92 17.89
C ILE A 274 13.78 -4.62 18.24
N GLY A 275 14.79 -4.29 17.48
CA GLY A 275 15.43 -3.01 17.59
C GLY A 275 14.65 -1.88 16.94
N SER A 276 14.35 -0.86 17.70
CA SER A 276 13.60 0.30 17.23
C SER A 276 14.42 1.25 16.34
N GLY A 277 15.76 1.12 16.29
CA GLY A 277 16.60 2.08 15.58
C GLY A 277 16.43 3.52 16.09
N VAL A 278 16.88 4.49 15.31
CA VAL A 278 16.65 5.92 15.60
C VAL A 278 15.53 6.49 14.77
N PRO A 279 14.73 7.44 15.30
CA PRO A 279 13.57 7.99 14.60
C PRO A 279 13.87 8.55 13.21
N SER A 280 15.03 9.17 12.98
CA SER A 280 15.41 9.72 11.69
C SER A 280 15.55 8.66 10.57
N GLN A 281 15.91 7.41 10.91
CA GLN A 281 16.01 6.31 9.94
C GLN A 281 14.63 5.87 9.42
N LEU A 282 13.56 6.16 10.15
CA LEU A 282 12.21 5.81 9.74
C LEU A 282 11.83 6.44 8.39
N LEU A 283 12.26 7.69 8.17
CA LEU A 283 11.97 8.44 6.96
C LEU A 283 12.50 7.78 5.68
N SER A 284 13.61 7.02 5.80
CA SER A 284 14.20 6.30 4.66
C SER A 284 13.82 4.83 4.58
N ARG A 285 13.13 4.27 5.59
CA ARG A 285 12.81 2.84 5.70
C ARG A 285 11.34 2.51 5.51
N ARG A 286 10.46 3.50 5.45
CA ARG A 286 9.03 3.28 5.23
C ARG A 286 8.64 3.57 3.79
N PRO A 287 8.12 2.58 3.05
CA PRO A 287 7.74 2.77 1.66
C PRO A 287 6.53 3.71 1.50
N ASP A 288 5.61 3.78 2.47
CA ASP A 288 4.47 4.71 2.45
C ASP A 288 4.90 6.18 2.57
N LEU A 289 5.95 6.48 3.33
CA LEU A 289 6.54 7.82 3.39
C LEU A 289 7.25 8.17 2.07
N ALA A 290 8.01 7.23 1.51
CA ALA A 290 8.64 7.40 0.22
C ALA A 290 7.61 7.61 -0.91
N GLN A 291 6.46 6.92 -0.85
CA GLN A 291 5.33 7.12 -1.77
C GLN A 291 4.79 8.55 -1.68
N ALA A 292 4.53 9.04 -0.47
CA ALA A 292 4.00 10.39 -0.26
C ALA A 292 4.98 11.47 -0.72
N GLU A 293 6.29 11.27 -0.51
CA GLU A 293 7.35 12.16 -1.00
C GLU A 293 7.39 12.19 -2.54
N ALA A 294 7.33 11.03 -3.19
CA ALA A 294 7.29 10.92 -4.65
C ALA A 294 6.04 11.58 -5.25
N GLN A 295 4.87 11.45 -4.61
CA GLN A 295 3.64 12.14 -5.02
C GLN A 295 3.78 13.66 -4.91
N LEU A 296 4.41 14.16 -3.85
CA LEU A 296 4.67 15.58 -3.68
C LEU A 296 5.66 16.10 -4.73
N ALA A 297 6.70 15.33 -5.07
CA ALA A 297 7.63 15.64 -6.14
C ALA A 297 6.92 15.69 -7.51
N ALA A 298 6.01 14.78 -7.80
CA ALA A 298 5.17 14.80 -9.00
C ALA A 298 4.35 16.09 -9.09
N ALA A 299 3.66 16.48 -8.01
CA ALA A 299 2.87 17.69 -7.96
C ALA A 299 3.71 18.96 -8.11
N SER A 300 4.95 18.95 -7.62
CA SER A 300 5.92 20.06 -7.84
C SER A 300 6.25 20.24 -9.33
N ALA A 301 6.43 19.15 -10.06
CA ALA A 301 6.61 19.14 -11.49
C ALA A 301 5.34 19.64 -12.23
N ASP A 302 4.14 19.24 -11.78
CA ASP A 302 2.87 19.72 -12.36
C ASP A 302 2.69 21.23 -12.22
N VAL A 303 3.17 21.86 -11.16
CA VAL A 303 3.20 23.33 -11.04
C VAL A 303 4.04 23.95 -12.14
N THR A 304 5.17 23.33 -12.50
CA THR A 304 6.02 23.78 -13.60
C THR A 304 5.32 23.62 -14.95
N VAL A 305 4.61 22.50 -15.18
CA VAL A 305 3.78 22.30 -16.38
C VAL A 305 2.74 23.40 -16.50
N ALA A 306 2.00 23.70 -15.43
CA ALA A 306 0.96 24.72 -15.41
C ALA A 306 1.52 26.15 -15.63
N ARG A 307 2.74 26.43 -15.17
CA ARG A 307 3.46 27.70 -15.44
C ARG A 307 3.88 27.79 -16.90
N ALA A 308 4.45 26.72 -17.46
CA ALA A 308 4.88 26.68 -18.85
C ALA A 308 3.69 26.88 -19.82
N ALA A 309 2.52 26.36 -19.50
CA ALA A 309 1.30 26.55 -20.30
C ALA A 309 0.83 28.01 -20.41
N MET A 310 1.33 28.91 -19.56
CA MET A 310 1.05 30.35 -19.62
C MET A 310 2.00 31.12 -20.57
N LEU A 311 3.02 30.45 -21.08
CA LEU A 311 4.09 31.05 -21.87
C LEU A 311 3.94 30.71 -23.37
N PRO A 312 4.56 31.45 -24.29
CA PRO A 312 4.50 31.16 -25.72
C PRO A 312 5.09 29.80 -26.08
N THR A 313 4.40 29.05 -26.95
CA THR A 313 4.89 27.78 -27.51
C THR A 313 5.47 28.00 -28.91
N LEU A 314 6.60 27.35 -29.19
CA LEU A 314 7.24 27.37 -30.53
C LEU A 314 7.18 25.96 -31.10
N THR A 315 6.44 25.79 -32.20
CA THR A 315 6.31 24.52 -32.90
C THR A 315 7.06 24.57 -34.23
N LEU A 316 7.88 23.57 -34.52
CA LEU A 316 8.54 23.33 -35.80
C LEU A 316 7.79 22.23 -36.55
N GLY A 317 7.54 22.42 -37.83
CA GLY A 317 6.94 21.46 -38.70
C GLY A 317 7.79 21.22 -39.97
N ALA A 318 7.83 20.00 -40.43
CA ALA A 318 8.41 19.61 -41.71
C ALA A 318 7.47 18.62 -42.41
N THR A 319 7.15 18.93 -43.66
CA THR A 319 6.34 18.00 -44.50
C THR A 319 7.13 17.69 -45.76
N LEU A 320 7.22 16.43 -46.11
CA LEU A 320 7.70 15.90 -47.36
C LEU A 320 6.56 15.13 -48.01
N GLY A 321 6.09 15.56 -49.17
CA GLY A 321 4.94 14.97 -49.78
C GLY A 321 4.92 15.04 -51.31
N SER A 322 3.87 14.48 -51.90
CA SER A 322 3.56 14.61 -53.29
C SER A 322 2.03 14.51 -53.48
N GLY A 323 1.48 15.29 -54.40
CA GLY A 323 0.05 15.33 -54.66
C GLY A 323 -0.26 15.46 -56.13
N ALA A 324 -1.41 14.89 -56.53
CA ALA A 324 -1.87 14.93 -57.93
C ALA A 324 -3.41 14.84 -58.01
N TYR A 325 -3.94 15.27 -59.15
CA TYR A 325 -5.36 15.09 -59.45
C TYR A 325 -5.70 13.69 -59.98
N LYS A 326 -4.69 12.87 -60.32
CA LYS A 326 -4.87 11.48 -60.78
C LYS A 326 -4.03 10.56 -59.90
N ALA A 327 -4.58 9.42 -59.55
CA ALA A 327 -3.91 8.44 -58.66
C ALA A 327 -2.57 7.92 -59.23
N ASN A 328 -2.45 7.76 -60.55
CA ASN A 328 -1.21 7.26 -61.21
C ASN A 328 -0.12 8.36 -61.32
N GLU A 329 -0.39 9.57 -60.93
CA GLU A 329 0.55 10.71 -60.95
C GLU A 329 0.96 11.17 -59.53
N ILE A 330 0.52 10.47 -58.51
CA ILE A 330 0.70 10.87 -57.10
C ILE A 330 2.17 11.12 -56.70
N LEU A 331 3.14 10.44 -57.35
CA LEU A 331 4.56 10.62 -57.06
C LEU A 331 5.30 11.58 -57.98
N ARG A 332 4.57 12.23 -58.93
CA ARG A 332 5.20 13.09 -59.96
C ARG A 332 5.47 14.52 -59.50
N SER A 333 4.84 14.96 -58.42
CA SER A 333 4.92 16.34 -57.92
C SER A 333 5.41 16.43 -56.48
N PRO A 334 6.66 16.01 -56.20
CA PRO A 334 7.17 16.04 -54.83
C PRO A 334 7.37 17.50 -54.36
N PHE A 335 7.07 17.76 -53.12
CA PHE A 335 7.27 19.03 -52.44
C PHE A 335 7.77 18.82 -51.03
N TYR A 336 8.41 19.83 -50.44
CA TYR A 336 8.66 19.94 -49.03
C TYR A 336 8.16 21.27 -48.48
N THR A 337 7.75 21.27 -47.23
CA THR A 337 7.36 22.47 -46.51
C THR A 337 8.00 22.48 -45.14
N LEU A 338 8.66 23.59 -44.77
CA LEU A 338 9.16 23.80 -43.42
C LEU A 338 8.35 24.95 -42.82
N THR A 339 7.87 24.73 -41.59
CA THR A 339 7.03 25.69 -40.86
C THR A 339 7.61 25.93 -39.48
N SER A 340 7.48 27.15 -38.98
CA SER A 340 7.69 27.51 -37.61
C SER A 340 6.53 28.37 -37.14
N GLY A 341 5.91 28.04 -36.01
CA GLY A 341 4.80 28.79 -35.47
C GLY A 341 5.02 29.14 -34.00
N LEU A 342 4.86 30.41 -33.64
CA LEU A 342 4.87 30.91 -32.28
C LEU A 342 3.44 31.26 -31.86
N ILE A 343 2.94 30.65 -30.81
CA ILE A 343 1.59 30.90 -30.26
C ILE A 343 1.73 31.31 -28.80
N ALA A 344 1.16 32.47 -28.46
CA ALA A 344 1.14 32.98 -27.09
C ALA A 344 -0.31 33.19 -26.62
N PRO A 345 -0.72 32.65 -25.46
CA PRO A 345 -2.03 32.92 -24.90
C PRO A 345 -2.08 34.35 -24.32
N ILE A 346 -2.83 35.25 -24.97
CA ILE A 346 -2.94 36.66 -24.52
C ILE A 346 -4.14 36.84 -23.57
N PHE A 347 -5.28 36.25 -23.92
CA PHE A 347 -6.50 36.37 -23.12
C PHE A 347 -7.28 35.05 -23.08
N ASN A 348 -7.52 34.56 -21.88
CA ASN A 348 -8.18 33.26 -21.64
C ASN A 348 -9.12 33.26 -20.43
N ASN A 349 -9.67 34.44 -20.08
CA ASN A 349 -10.60 34.63 -18.95
C ASN A 349 -10.06 34.08 -17.60
N GLY A 350 -8.74 34.12 -17.39
CA GLY A 350 -8.13 33.64 -16.15
C GLY A 350 -7.97 32.11 -16.05
N ARG A 351 -8.31 31.34 -17.10
CA ARG A 351 -8.23 29.87 -17.07
C ARG A 351 -6.84 29.34 -16.71
N LEU A 352 -5.79 29.84 -17.38
CA LEU A 352 -4.41 29.36 -17.14
C LEU A 352 -3.88 29.75 -15.77
N SER A 353 -4.24 30.93 -15.23
CA SER A 353 -3.90 31.30 -13.86
C SER A 353 -4.59 30.42 -12.84
N ALA A 354 -5.86 30.08 -13.04
CA ALA A 354 -6.61 29.18 -12.19
C ALA A 354 -6.05 27.73 -12.25
N GLU A 355 -5.61 27.25 -13.42
CA GLU A 355 -4.93 25.95 -13.55
C GLU A 355 -3.62 25.89 -12.78
N ARG A 356 -2.79 26.95 -12.84
CA ARG A 356 -1.59 27.08 -12.03
C ARG A 356 -1.91 27.10 -10.52
N ASP A 357 -2.91 27.86 -10.12
CA ASP A 357 -3.28 28.00 -8.72
C ASP A 357 -3.88 26.69 -8.18
N LYS A 358 -4.61 25.94 -9.02
CA LYS A 358 -5.04 24.57 -8.72
C LYS A 358 -3.86 23.62 -8.52
N ALA A 359 -2.84 23.68 -9.39
CA ALA A 359 -1.65 22.84 -9.24
C ALA A 359 -0.88 23.15 -7.95
N ARG A 360 -0.76 24.44 -7.59
CA ARG A 360 -0.15 24.87 -6.32
C ARG A 360 -0.94 24.38 -5.10
N ALA A 361 -2.27 24.55 -5.12
CA ALA A 361 -3.12 24.06 -4.04
C ALA A 361 -3.02 22.53 -3.87
N ARG A 362 -2.87 21.79 -4.98
CA ARG A 362 -2.61 20.34 -4.93
C ARG A 362 -1.23 20.01 -4.33
N GLN A 363 -0.20 20.77 -4.67
CA GLN A 363 1.12 20.62 -4.05
C GLN A 363 1.05 20.89 -2.53
N ASP A 364 0.36 21.95 -2.10
CA ASP A 364 0.18 22.28 -0.69
C ASP A 364 -0.60 21.17 0.06
N GLU A 365 -1.65 20.62 -0.54
CA GLU A 365 -2.40 19.48 -0.01
C GLU A 365 -1.50 18.27 0.23
N LEU A 366 -0.68 17.90 -0.77
CA LEU A 366 0.23 16.75 -0.68
C LEU A 366 1.35 16.99 0.32
N LEU A 367 1.83 18.23 0.49
CA LEU A 367 2.77 18.59 1.55
C LEU A 367 2.18 18.36 2.93
N GLN A 368 0.92 18.77 3.18
CA GLN A 368 0.28 18.51 4.46
C GLN A 368 0.02 16.99 4.67
N SER A 369 -0.34 16.27 3.63
CA SER A 369 -0.51 14.81 3.67
C SER A 369 0.81 14.11 4.01
N TYR A 370 1.92 14.52 3.42
CA TYR A 370 3.25 13.99 3.72
C TYR A 370 3.66 14.27 5.17
N ARG A 371 3.42 15.49 5.66
CA ARG A 371 3.63 15.84 7.08
C ARG A 371 2.82 14.96 8.02
N GLY A 372 1.53 14.77 7.70
CA GLY A 372 0.65 13.87 8.44
C GLY A 372 1.15 12.42 8.46
N ALA A 373 1.62 11.92 7.32
CA ALA A 373 2.19 10.58 7.22
C ALA A 373 3.45 10.40 8.09
N ILE A 374 4.35 11.38 8.13
CA ILE A 374 5.54 11.37 9.00
C ILE A 374 5.15 11.28 10.47
N ILE A 375 4.22 12.13 10.94
CA ILE A 375 3.77 12.13 12.34
C ILE A 375 3.08 10.81 12.69
N ASN A 376 2.23 10.29 11.80
CA ASN A 376 1.59 8.99 12.00
C ASN A 376 2.63 7.86 12.04
N GLY A 377 3.68 7.94 11.22
CA GLY A 377 4.79 6.99 11.24
C GLY A 377 5.50 6.94 12.60
N PHE A 378 5.81 8.09 13.19
CA PHE A 378 6.37 8.15 14.54
C PHE A 378 5.39 7.60 15.59
N ALA A 379 4.10 7.97 15.49
CA ALA A 379 3.08 7.49 16.41
C ALA A 379 2.88 5.98 16.36
N ASP A 380 2.97 5.35 15.16
CA ASP A 380 2.86 3.89 14.99
C ASP A 380 3.98 3.15 15.73
N VAL A 381 5.21 3.65 15.62
CA VAL A 381 6.36 3.04 16.32
C VAL A 381 6.21 3.21 17.84
N GLU A 382 5.91 4.41 18.33
CA GLU A 382 5.73 4.67 19.75
C GLU A 382 4.59 3.84 20.36
N LYS A 383 3.44 3.74 19.68
CA LYS A 383 2.35 2.86 20.10
C LYS A 383 2.79 1.41 20.21
N SER A 384 3.52 0.92 19.21
CA SER A 384 3.98 -0.47 19.18
C SER A 384 4.97 -0.75 20.30
N LEU A 385 5.93 0.15 20.57
CA LEU A 385 6.89 0.04 21.66
C LEU A 385 6.20 0.06 23.03
N SER A 386 5.30 1.03 23.25
CA SER A 386 4.50 1.13 24.48
C SER A 386 3.67 -0.14 24.70
N ASN A 387 3.00 -0.64 23.65
CA ASN A 387 2.21 -1.87 23.73
C ASN A 387 3.05 -3.07 24.12
N ILE A 388 4.23 -3.25 23.54
CA ILE A 388 5.15 -4.36 23.85
C ILE A 388 5.51 -4.34 25.33
N THR A 389 6.00 -3.20 25.84
CA THR A 389 6.41 -3.05 27.23
C THR A 389 5.24 -3.33 28.20
N ARG A 390 4.03 -2.80 27.90
CA ARG A 390 2.87 -3.01 28.77
C ARG A 390 2.33 -4.44 28.71
N LEU A 391 2.37 -5.09 27.54
CA LEU A 391 1.97 -6.48 27.40
C LEU A 391 2.93 -7.42 28.12
N ASP A 392 4.23 -7.15 28.11
CA ASP A 392 5.21 -7.97 28.84
C ASP A 392 5.01 -7.85 30.36
N GLN A 393 4.67 -6.67 30.89
CA GLN A 393 4.26 -6.46 32.28
C GLN A 393 2.96 -7.22 32.62
N GLN A 394 1.92 -7.14 31.79
CA GLN A 394 0.66 -7.86 31.97
C GLN A 394 0.87 -9.36 31.97
N ARG A 395 1.68 -9.88 31.04
CA ARG A 395 1.98 -11.31 30.93
C ARG A 395 2.73 -11.85 32.15
N HIS A 396 3.61 -11.05 32.75
CA HIS A 396 4.29 -11.43 33.98
C HIS A 396 3.29 -11.73 35.10
N TRP A 397 2.38 -10.80 35.37
CA TRP A 397 1.35 -10.98 36.39
C TRP A 397 0.28 -12.03 36.00
N GLN A 398 -0.03 -12.17 34.73
CA GLN A 398 -0.95 -13.22 34.24
C GLN A 398 -0.39 -14.61 34.44
N THR A 399 0.90 -14.81 34.33
CA THR A 399 1.53 -16.11 34.58
C THR A 399 1.35 -16.50 36.05
N GLU A 400 1.57 -15.57 36.96
CA GLU A 400 1.36 -15.75 38.40
C GLU A 400 -0.12 -16.02 38.73
N GLU A 401 -1.04 -15.22 38.17
CA GLU A 401 -2.48 -15.42 38.34
C GLU A 401 -2.91 -16.83 37.89
N LEU A 402 -2.48 -17.27 36.71
CA LEU A 402 -2.81 -18.59 36.17
C LEU A 402 -2.32 -19.71 37.11
N GLN A 403 -1.10 -19.59 37.60
CA GLN A 403 -0.52 -20.58 38.52
C GLN A 403 -1.31 -20.66 39.83
N GLN A 404 -1.65 -19.52 40.42
CA GLN A 404 -2.42 -19.49 41.68
C GLN A 404 -3.88 -19.96 41.47
N ALA A 405 -4.50 -19.58 40.37
CA ALA A 405 -5.85 -20.05 40.02
C ALA A 405 -5.90 -21.57 39.84
N GLN A 406 -4.88 -22.16 39.18
CA GLN A 406 -4.79 -23.61 39.02
C GLN A 406 -4.61 -24.32 40.37
N THR A 407 -3.77 -23.80 41.26
CA THR A 407 -3.54 -24.34 42.60
C THR A 407 -4.81 -24.25 43.44
N ALA A 408 -5.49 -23.09 43.42
CA ALA A 408 -6.72 -22.85 44.16
C ALA A 408 -7.83 -23.81 43.73
N PHE A 409 -8.01 -24.01 42.43
CA PHE A 409 -9.03 -24.97 41.91
C PHE A 409 -8.71 -26.40 42.33
N GLN A 410 -7.45 -26.84 42.24
CA GLN A 410 -7.04 -28.18 42.66
C GLN A 410 -7.33 -28.44 44.16
N ILE A 411 -6.99 -27.47 45.02
CA ILE A 411 -7.26 -27.54 46.45
C ILE A 411 -8.78 -27.56 46.73
N ALA A 412 -9.55 -26.65 46.09
CA ALA A 412 -10.98 -26.56 46.26
C ALA A 412 -11.69 -27.88 45.87
N GLN A 413 -11.30 -28.45 44.70
CA GLN A 413 -11.85 -29.72 44.22
C GLN A 413 -11.54 -30.89 45.19
N SER A 414 -10.29 -31.00 45.64
CA SER A 414 -9.89 -32.07 46.60
C SER A 414 -10.62 -31.95 47.93
N ARG A 415 -10.79 -30.72 48.47
CA ARG A 415 -11.52 -30.47 49.70
C ARG A 415 -13.01 -30.74 49.57
N TYR A 416 -13.62 -30.38 48.44
CA TYR A 416 -15.00 -30.71 48.13
C TYR A 416 -15.21 -32.23 48.05
N GLN A 417 -14.33 -32.97 47.39
CA GLN A 417 -14.36 -34.42 47.33
C GLN A 417 -14.28 -35.05 48.73
N ALA A 418 -13.50 -34.51 49.64
CA ALA A 418 -13.38 -34.93 51.03
C ALA A 418 -14.54 -34.46 51.93
N GLY A 419 -15.48 -33.66 51.42
CA GLY A 419 -16.57 -33.07 52.21
C GLY A 419 -16.17 -31.91 53.10
N ALA A 420 -14.99 -31.34 52.91
CA ALA A 420 -14.38 -30.26 53.73
C ALA A 420 -14.52 -28.88 53.08
N ALA A 421 -15.19 -28.74 51.95
CA ALA A 421 -15.56 -27.48 51.31
C ALA A 421 -16.92 -27.56 50.63
N ASP A 422 -17.56 -26.43 50.36
CA ASP A 422 -18.82 -26.31 49.62
C ASP A 422 -18.59 -26.24 48.10
N LEU A 423 -19.65 -26.50 47.32
CA LEU A 423 -19.60 -26.42 45.86
C LEU A 423 -19.36 -24.99 45.36
N LEU A 424 -19.82 -23.97 46.08
CA LEU A 424 -19.64 -22.58 45.68
C LEU A 424 -18.15 -22.21 45.54
N THR A 425 -17.31 -22.66 46.50
CA THR A 425 -15.84 -22.49 46.43
C THR A 425 -15.25 -23.16 45.20
N VAL A 426 -15.72 -24.36 44.80
CA VAL A 426 -15.26 -25.04 43.58
C VAL A 426 -15.69 -24.26 42.34
N LEU A 427 -16.93 -23.79 42.26
CA LEU A 427 -17.44 -23.02 41.14
C LEU A 427 -16.68 -21.70 40.93
N GLU A 428 -16.38 -20.99 42.02
CA GLU A 428 -15.62 -19.72 41.96
C GLU A 428 -14.17 -19.93 41.47
N THR A 429 -13.46 -20.89 42.05
CA THR A 429 -12.10 -21.23 41.64
C THR A 429 -12.04 -21.77 40.20
N GLN A 430 -13.04 -22.54 39.78
CA GLN A 430 -13.16 -23.06 38.42
C GLN A 430 -13.36 -21.94 37.39
N ARG A 431 -14.25 -20.98 37.67
CA ARG A 431 -14.47 -19.80 36.82
C ARG A 431 -13.20 -18.94 36.71
N THR A 432 -12.52 -18.71 37.82
CA THR A 432 -11.26 -17.95 37.85
C THR A 432 -10.20 -18.65 37.01
N LEU A 433 -10.02 -19.96 37.14
CA LEU A 433 -9.06 -20.72 36.34
C LEU A 433 -9.36 -20.63 34.84
N TYR A 434 -10.63 -20.82 34.45
CA TYR A 434 -10.99 -20.78 33.03
C TYR A 434 -10.79 -19.42 32.41
N ALA A 435 -11.11 -18.35 33.16
CA ALA A 435 -10.83 -16.98 32.73
C ALA A 435 -9.32 -16.70 32.61
N ALA A 436 -8.51 -17.16 33.59
CA ALA A 436 -7.06 -16.98 33.57
C ALA A 436 -6.39 -17.75 32.40
N GLN A 437 -6.87 -18.96 32.09
CA GLN A 437 -6.36 -19.74 30.95
C GLN A 437 -6.63 -19.05 29.62
N ASP A 438 -7.85 -18.55 29.41
CA ASP A 438 -8.24 -17.85 28.19
C ASP A 438 -7.47 -16.53 28.03
N LEU A 439 -7.37 -15.73 29.09
CA LEU A 439 -6.62 -14.47 29.10
C LEU A 439 -5.12 -14.68 28.83
N ASN A 440 -4.52 -15.75 29.35
CA ASN A 440 -3.11 -16.07 29.06
C ASN A 440 -2.85 -16.28 27.56
N VAL A 441 -3.74 -16.98 26.85
CA VAL A 441 -3.63 -17.16 25.39
C VAL A 441 -3.84 -15.83 24.66
N GLN A 442 -4.81 -15.03 25.09
CA GLN A 442 -5.09 -13.72 24.48
C GLN A 442 -3.91 -12.73 24.65
N LEU A 443 -3.31 -12.65 25.84
CA LEU A 443 -2.15 -11.79 26.08
C LEU A 443 -0.92 -12.24 25.28
N ARG A 444 -0.73 -13.56 25.15
CA ARG A 444 0.32 -14.11 24.28
C ARG A 444 0.08 -13.70 22.81
N LEU A 445 -1.15 -13.82 22.31
CA LEU A 445 -1.51 -13.39 20.96
C LEU A 445 -1.25 -11.90 20.78
N SER A 446 -1.72 -11.07 21.70
CA SER A 446 -1.53 -9.62 21.66
C SER A 446 -0.04 -9.26 21.62
N ARG A 447 0.82 -10.01 22.33
CA ARG A 447 2.27 -9.79 22.30
C ARG A 447 2.91 -10.14 20.95
N VAL A 448 2.48 -11.23 20.30
CA VAL A 448 2.91 -11.58 18.93
C VAL A 448 2.46 -10.49 17.96
N GLN A 449 1.20 -10.07 18.04
CA GLN A 449 0.63 -9.02 17.19
C GLN A 449 1.35 -7.67 17.37
N ALA A 450 1.71 -7.29 18.59
CA ALA A 450 2.49 -6.08 18.86
C ALA A 450 3.88 -6.14 18.22
N SER A 451 4.52 -7.32 18.18
CA SER A 451 5.79 -7.52 17.47
C SER A 451 5.62 -7.35 15.96
N ILE A 452 4.57 -7.94 15.36
CA ILE A 452 4.27 -7.79 13.93
C ILE A 452 3.99 -6.31 13.60
N ALA A 453 3.21 -5.63 14.45
CA ALA A 453 2.90 -4.21 14.28
C ALA A 453 4.16 -3.34 14.32
N LEU A 454 5.10 -3.63 15.23
CA LEU A 454 6.38 -2.91 15.31
C LEU A 454 7.23 -3.13 14.04
N TYR A 455 7.31 -4.37 13.51
CA TYR A 455 8.00 -4.61 12.25
C TYR A 455 7.39 -3.82 11.09
N LYS A 456 6.07 -3.80 10.98
CA LYS A 456 5.37 -3.00 9.96
C LYS A 456 5.66 -1.50 10.15
N ALA A 457 5.58 -1.00 11.37
CA ALA A 457 5.82 0.40 11.69
C ALA A 457 7.25 0.85 11.37
N LEU A 458 8.23 -0.06 11.50
CA LEU A 458 9.63 0.17 11.16
C LEU A 458 9.93 -0.03 9.65
N GLY A 459 8.94 -0.35 8.83
CA GLY A 459 9.08 -0.57 7.40
C GLY A 459 9.46 -1.99 6.99
N GLY A 460 9.41 -2.98 7.91
CA GLY A 460 9.59 -4.41 7.61
C GLY A 460 10.94 -4.79 7.01
N GLY A 461 11.98 -3.97 7.20
CA GLY A 461 13.29 -4.20 6.59
C GLY A 461 13.36 -3.81 5.11
N TRP A 462 12.39 -3.02 4.63
CA TRP A 462 12.46 -2.44 3.31
C TRP A 462 13.60 -1.42 3.23
N GLU A 463 14.36 -1.48 2.16
CA GLU A 463 15.40 -0.52 1.83
C GLU A 463 15.15 0.01 0.42
N SER A 464 15.23 1.32 0.25
CA SER A 464 15.13 1.92 -1.08
C SER A 464 16.33 1.51 -1.93
N ASN A 465 16.11 0.65 -2.92
CA ASN A 465 17.11 0.33 -3.95
C ASN A 465 17.24 1.42 -5.03
N ILE A 466 16.50 2.52 -4.88
CA ILE A 466 16.47 3.63 -5.84
C ILE A 466 17.49 4.67 -5.36
N ARG A 467 18.70 4.58 -5.90
CA ARG A 467 19.71 5.64 -5.86
C ARG A 467 19.52 6.61 -7.01
#